data_917c0ca06040c1f28c59dec2865b26a4
#
_entry.id   917c0ca06040c1f28c59dec2865b26a4
#
_cell.length_a   1.000
_cell.length_b   1.000
_cell.length_c   1.000
_cell.angle_alpha   90.00
_cell.angle_beta   90.00
_cell.angle_gamma   90.00
#
_symmetry.space_group_name_H-M   'P 1'
#
loop_
_entity.id
_entity.type
_entity.pdbx_description
1 polymer ?
#
loop_
_entity_poly.entity_id
_entity_poly.type
_entity_poly.pdbx_seq_one_letter_code
_entity_poly.pdbx_strand_id
1 'polypeptide(L)'
;MRLLTRSLPLIICMLSSTAPAIAQLPFYTDDPAVTERGKWHFEFFNELDALQLQYPNLRQNTANYKLNYGLPHNLELDVDFPYLAIFRAVDTPGSSGGGDTNLGVKWEFHKESSGSRLPALGASLYIEFPTGDTRQQLGSGLTDYWLNLIGQKSLSAKTRLTANLGYLFAGNTSTGVVGIQTTRGHVYTAGLSLLHDFTSRLTLGGEIYGGYANNGDLARTQFQAMLGGQYQLRNGLSFDFGVLGGRYIASPRVGGQIGFAVDFPDVFRTTPRD
;
A
#
# COMPACT_ATOMS: atom_id res chain seq x y z
N MET A 1 3.08 -68.30 -24.00
CA MET A 1 2.03 -67.29 -23.67
C MET A 1 2.60 -66.42 -22.54
N ARG A 2 3.24 -65.31 -22.86
CA ARG A 2 3.87 -64.40 -21.86
C ARG A 2 3.00 -63.16 -21.76
N LEU A 3 2.41 -63.00 -20.60
CA LEU A 3 1.64 -61.80 -20.21
C LEU A 3 2.61 -60.65 -19.89
N LEU A 4 2.58 -59.63 -20.70
CA LEU A 4 3.26 -58.36 -20.44
C LEU A 4 2.35 -57.51 -19.59
N THR A 5 2.68 -57.38 -18.28
CA THR A 5 2.11 -56.38 -17.39
C THR A 5 2.76 -55.03 -17.69
N ARG A 6 2.00 -54.12 -18.29
CA ARG A 6 2.38 -52.72 -18.44
C ARG A 6 2.07 -51.99 -17.13
N SER A 7 3.13 -51.64 -16.41
CA SER A 7 3.05 -50.67 -15.28
C SER A 7 2.86 -49.24 -15.83
N LEU A 8 1.73 -48.66 -15.50
CA LEU A 8 1.43 -47.25 -15.76
C LEU A 8 2.13 -46.41 -14.70
N PRO A 9 3.01 -45.43 -15.04
CA PRO A 9 3.56 -44.55 -14.04
C PRO A 9 2.47 -43.58 -13.60
N LEU A 10 2.14 -43.60 -12.33
CA LEU A 10 1.29 -42.64 -11.64
C LEU A 10 2.03 -41.31 -11.57
N ILE A 11 1.74 -40.40 -12.49
CA ILE A 11 2.23 -39.02 -12.43
C ILE A 11 1.43 -38.35 -11.31
N ILE A 12 2.04 -38.29 -10.13
CA ILE A 12 1.57 -37.45 -9.02
C ILE A 12 1.87 -36.02 -9.45
N CYS A 13 0.89 -35.33 -10.01
CA CYS A 13 0.88 -33.86 -10.08
C CYS A 13 0.89 -33.33 -8.63
N MET A 14 2.07 -32.99 -8.12
CA MET A 14 2.16 -32.11 -6.96
C MET A 14 1.54 -30.78 -7.38
N LEU A 15 0.28 -30.59 -7.03
CA LEU A 15 -0.34 -29.27 -6.96
C LEU A 15 0.41 -28.53 -5.86
N SER A 16 1.48 -27.84 -6.21
CA SER A 16 2.03 -26.78 -5.41
C SER A 16 0.89 -25.77 -5.23
N SER A 17 0.30 -25.78 -4.06
CA SER A 17 -0.57 -24.69 -3.60
C SER A 17 0.30 -23.43 -3.52
N THR A 18 0.39 -22.71 -4.63
CA THR A 18 0.86 -21.32 -4.59
C THR A 18 -0.20 -20.60 -3.75
N ALA A 19 0.15 -20.23 -2.52
CA ALA A 19 -0.64 -19.26 -1.80
C ALA A 19 -0.88 -18.08 -2.75
N PRO A 20 -2.12 -17.58 -2.90
CA PRO A 20 -2.32 -16.40 -3.70
C PRO A 20 -1.43 -15.31 -3.11
N ALA A 21 -0.60 -14.68 -3.93
CA ALA A 21 0.07 -13.47 -3.53
C ALA A 21 -1.04 -12.49 -3.12
N ILE A 22 -1.01 -12.08 -1.88
CA ILE A 22 -1.96 -11.12 -1.35
C ILE A 22 -1.41 -9.78 -1.80
N ALA A 23 -1.91 -9.27 -2.93
CA ALA A 23 -1.66 -7.90 -3.32
C ALA A 23 -2.14 -6.97 -2.19
N GLN A 24 -1.39 -5.91 -1.95
CA GLN A 24 -1.77 -4.90 -0.99
C GLN A 24 -3.15 -4.35 -1.42
N LEU A 25 -4.11 -4.37 -0.53
CA LEU A 25 -5.46 -3.86 -0.80
C LEU A 25 -5.42 -2.33 -0.89
N PRO A 26 -6.47 -1.65 -1.41
CA PRO A 26 -6.46 -0.21 -1.62
C PRO A 26 -6.38 0.61 -0.33
N PHE A 27 -6.04 0.00 0.81
CA PHE A 27 -6.05 0.62 2.12
C PHE A 27 -4.69 1.22 2.49
N TYR A 28 -4.72 2.31 3.27
CA TYR A 28 -3.54 2.93 3.86
C TYR A 28 -2.97 2.12 5.04
N THR A 29 -3.81 1.27 5.63
CA THR A 29 -3.38 0.30 6.65
C THR A 29 -2.67 -0.85 5.96
N ASP A 30 -1.35 -0.87 6.06
CA ASP A 30 -0.49 -1.90 5.49
C ASP A 30 -0.60 -3.22 6.27
N ASP A 31 -0.40 -4.35 5.61
CA ASP A 31 -0.29 -5.65 6.25
C ASP A 31 1.19 -6.05 6.48
N PRO A 32 1.47 -6.99 7.40
CA PRO A 32 2.85 -7.37 7.71
C PRO A 32 3.50 -8.27 6.66
N ALA A 33 2.73 -8.82 5.72
CA ALA A 33 3.26 -9.73 4.71
C ALA A 33 4.26 -9.02 3.78
N VAL A 34 5.25 -9.76 3.32
CA VAL A 34 6.29 -9.27 2.43
C VAL A 34 6.31 -10.09 1.15
N THR A 35 6.74 -9.50 0.07
CA THR A 35 6.95 -10.19 -1.21
C THR A 35 7.85 -11.41 -1.02
N GLU A 36 7.52 -12.52 -1.66
CA GLU A 36 8.30 -13.75 -1.59
C GLU A 36 9.74 -13.51 -2.08
N ARG A 37 10.69 -14.13 -1.39
CA ARG A 37 12.12 -14.00 -1.69
C ARG A 37 12.43 -14.24 -3.17
N GLY A 38 13.09 -13.25 -3.79
CA GLY A 38 13.51 -13.30 -5.18
C GLY A 38 12.38 -13.08 -6.18
N LYS A 39 11.24 -12.61 -5.73
CA LYS A 39 10.14 -12.18 -6.59
C LYS A 39 9.99 -10.67 -6.56
N TRP A 40 9.34 -10.17 -7.58
CA TRP A 40 8.91 -8.79 -7.70
C TRP A 40 7.40 -8.70 -7.55
N HIS A 41 6.95 -7.62 -6.91
CA HIS A 41 5.56 -7.25 -6.82
C HIS A 41 5.42 -5.80 -7.27
N PHE A 42 4.55 -5.54 -8.23
CA PHE A 42 4.30 -4.20 -8.74
C PHE A 42 2.86 -3.82 -8.44
N GLU A 43 2.68 -2.63 -7.89
CA GLU A 43 1.37 -2.03 -7.64
C GLU A 43 1.26 -0.71 -8.39
N PHE A 44 0.11 -0.50 -8.97
CA PHE A 44 -0.30 0.78 -9.50
C PHE A 44 -1.66 1.12 -8.92
N PHE A 45 -1.82 2.32 -8.41
CA PHE A 45 -3.15 2.86 -8.12
C PHE A 45 -3.29 4.29 -8.62
N ASN A 46 -4.53 4.66 -8.90
CA ASN A 46 -4.94 6.01 -9.25
C ASN A 46 -6.06 6.44 -8.30
N GLU A 47 -5.82 7.52 -7.58
CA GLU A 47 -6.77 8.11 -6.65
C GLU A 47 -7.16 9.51 -7.12
N LEU A 48 -8.46 9.77 -7.17
CA LEU A 48 -9.04 11.06 -7.50
C LEU A 48 -9.75 11.62 -6.28
N ASP A 49 -9.30 12.78 -5.81
CA ASP A 49 -9.74 13.42 -4.60
C ASP A 49 -10.43 14.76 -4.82
N ALA A 50 -11.54 14.94 -4.13
CA ALA A 50 -12.05 16.26 -3.79
C ALA A 50 -11.45 16.69 -2.44
N LEU A 51 -10.59 17.71 -2.45
CA LEU A 51 -9.89 18.20 -1.29
C LEU A 51 -10.81 19.00 -0.36
N GLN A 52 -10.35 19.25 0.85
CA GLN A 52 -11.07 20.11 1.80
C GLN A 52 -11.16 21.54 1.26
N LEU A 53 -12.19 22.29 1.69
CA LEU A 53 -12.48 23.62 1.16
C LEU A 53 -11.43 24.69 1.50
N GLN A 54 -10.52 24.36 2.42
CA GLN A 54 -9.37 25.21 2.76
C GLN A 54 -8.27 25.21 1.71
N TYR A 55 -8.24 24.21 0.82
CA TYR A 55 -7.30 24.18 -0.27
C TYR A 55 -7.73 25.12 -1.41
N PRO A 56 -6.79 25.86 -1.99
CA PRO A 56 -7.11 26.72 -3.14
C PRO A 56 -7.54 25.90 -4.37
N ASN A 57 -6.91 24.75 -4.57
CA ASN A 57 -7.31 23.76 -5.57
C ASN A 57 -8.17 22.68 -4.90
N LEU A 58 -9.37 22.48 -5.41
CA LEU A 58 -10.36 21.63 -4.77
C LEU A 58 -10.29 20.16 -5.22
N ARG A 59 -9.41 19.82 -6.16
CA ARG A 59 -9.28 18.47 -6.69
C ARG A 59 -7.83 18.12 -6.98
N GLN A 60 -7.47 16.88 -6.67
CA GLN A 60 -6.18 16.28 -6.95
C GLN A 60 -6.37 14.88 -7.53
N ASN A 61 -5.48 14.48 -8.42
CA ASN A 61 -5.32 13.09 -8.82
C ASN A 61 -3.90 12.65 -8.50
N THR A 62 -3.79 11.46 -7.93
CA THR A 62 -2.51 10.81 -7.63
C THR A 62 -2.46 9.47 -8.34
N ALA A 63 -1.51 9.30 -9.26
CA ALA A 63 -1.18 8.02 -9.85
C ALA A 63 0.10 7.52 -9.20
N ASN A 64 0.03 6.44 -8.44
CA ASN A 64 1.16 5.92 -7.69
C ASN A 64 1.68 4.61 -8.31
N TYR A 65 2.99 4.50 -8.41
CA TYR A 65 3.71 3.36 -8.95
C TYR A 65 4.63 2.81 -7.88
N LYS A 66 4.36 1.62 -7.38
CA LYS A 66 5.14 0.98 -6.33
C LYS A 66 5.75 -0.32 -6.85
N LEU A 67 7.02 -0.53 -6.58
CA LEU A 67 7.75 -1.73 -6.93
C LEU A 67 8.40 -2.31 -5.67
N ASN A 68 8.05 -3.55 -5.36
CA ASN A 68 8.53 -4.27 -4.19
C ASN A 68 9.39 -5.45 -4.62
N TYR A 69 10.44 -5.75 -3.85
CA TYR A 69 11.32 -6.88 -4.06
C TYR A 69 11.54 -7.68 -2.79
N GLY A 70 11.23 -8.97 -2.85
CA GLY A 70 11.38 -9.89 -1.73
C GLY A 70 12.84 -10.28 -1.46
N LEU A 71 13.33 -9.91 -0.29
CA LEU A 71 14.67 -10.20 0.21
C LEU A 71 14.68 -11.45 1.13
N PRO A 72 15.87 -12.00 1.47
CA PRO A 72 15.98 -13.00 2.53
C PRO A 72 15.49 -12.50 3.89
N HIS A 73 15.18 -13.43 4.81
CA HIS A 73 14.79 -13.16 6.20
C HIS A 73 13.47 -12.37 6.37
N ASN A 74 12.52 -12.57 5.44
CA ASN A 74 11.22 -11.90 5.41
C ASN A 74 11.35 -10.37 5.38
N LEU A 75 12.29 -9.90 4.60
CA LEU A 75 12.46 -8.48 4.27
C LEU A 75 11.93 -8.18 2.87
N GLU A 76 11.48 -6.97 2.68
CA GLU A 76 11.04 -6.42 1.40
C GLU A 76 11.69 -5.06 1.21
N LEU A 77 12.12 -4.77 0.00
CA LEU A 77 12.57 -3.45 -0.44
C LEU A 77 11.48 -2.84 -1.31
N ASP A 78 11.09 -1.62 -1.03
CA ASP A 78 10.04 -0.89 -1.69
C ASP A 78 10.56 0.38 -2.35
N VAL A 79 10.13 0.65 -3.57
CA VAL A 79 10.31 1.95 -4.23
C VAL A 79 8.95 2.43 -4.70
N ASP A 80 8.63 3.68 -4.37
CA ASP A 80 7.31 4.26 -4.58
C ASP A 80 7.45 5.64 -5.23
N PHE A 81 6.77 5.84 -6.35
CA PHE A 81 6.84 7.06 -7.15
C PHE A 81 5.43 7.56 -7.51
N PRO A 82 4.96 8.66 -6.91
CA PRO A 82 3.70 9.27 -7.25
C PRO A 82 3.83 10.24 -8.44
N TYR A 83 2.85 10.24 -9.33
CA TYR A 83 2.61 11.30 -10.28
C TYR A 83 1.34 12.05 -9.86
N LEU A 84 1.47 13.34 -9.62
CA LEU A 84 0.42 14.19 -9.11
C LEU A 84 -0.16 15.08 -10.22
N ALA A 85 -1.46 15.31 -10.19
CA ALA A 85 -2.13 16.34 -10.98
C ALA A 85 -3.08 17.13 -10.05
N ILE A 86 -2.70 18.38 -9.77
CA ILE A 86 -3.50 19.32 -8.99
C ILE A 86 -4.32 20.14 -9.98
N PHE A 87 -5.64 20.00 -9.92
CA PHE A 87 -6.51 20.63 -10.91
C PHE A 87 -6.63 22.13 -10.66
N ARG A 88 -6.74 22.87 -11.74
CA ARG A 88 -6.95 24.32 -11.71
C ARG A 88 -8.21 24.70 -10.94
N ALA A 89 -8.13 25.75 -10.12
CA ALA A 89 -9.26 26.47 -9.54
C ALA A 89 -9.44 27.86 -10.19
N VAL A 90 -10.44 28.62 -9.74
CA VAL A 90 -10.80 29.92 -10.36
C VAL A 90 -9.61 30.88 -10.39
N ASP A 91 -8.91 31.01 -9.26
CA ASP A 91 -7.80 31.97 -9.08
C ASP A 91 -6.45 31.28 -8.82
N THR A 92 -6.38 29.96 -9.04
CA THR A 92 -5.16 29.18 -8.76
C THR A 92 -4.87 28.27 -9.95
N PRO A 93 -3.66 28.36 -10.54
CA PRO A 93 -3.27 27.49 -11.64
C PRO A 93 -3.21 26.03 -11.18
N GLY A 94 -3.46 25.11 -12.10
CA GLY A 94 -3.18 23.70 -11.89
C GLY A 94 -1.69 23.40 -12.12
N SER A 95 -1.24 22.28 -11.57
CA SER A 95 0.10 21.74 -11.78
C SER A 95 0.06 20.23 -11.95
N SER A 96 1.07 19.66 -12.61
CA SER A 96 1.23 18.20 -12.68
C SER A 96 2.68 17.81 -12.86
N GLY A 97 3.06 16.67 -12.32
CA GLY A 97 4.43 16.13 -12.40
C GLY A 97 4.70 15.03 -11.38
N GLY A 98 5.95 14.57 -11.32
CA GLY A 98 6.40 13.65 -10.29
C GLY A 98 6.35 14.29 -8.91
N GLY A 99 5.90 13.53 -7.93
CA GLY A 99 5.94 13.90 -6.51
C GLY A 99 7.22 13.46 -5.83
N ASP A 100 7.19 13.44 -4.51
CA ASP A 100 8.31 12.95 -3.69
C ASP A 100 8.38 11.42 -3.77
N THR A 101 9.59 10.89 -3.95
CA THR A 101 9.84 9.45 -4.14
C THR A 101 10.14 8.80 -2.80
N ASN A 102 9.50 7.66 -2.54
CA ASN A 102 9.73 6.89 -1.33
C ASN A 102 10.66 5.68 -1.59
N LEU A 103 11.54 5.43 -0.65
CA LEU A 103 12.31 4.20 -0.53
C LEU A 103 12.01 3.58 0.82
N GLY A 104 11.56 2.32 0.82
CA GLY A 104 11.12 1.61 2.00
C GLY A 104 11.81 0.29 2.21
N VAL A 105 11.83 -0.13 3.47
CA VAL A 105 12.14 -1.51 3.87
C VAL A 105 11.05 -1.97 4.81
N LYS A 106 10.43 -3.11 4.50
CA LYS A 106 9.45 -3.79 5.36
C LYS A 106 10.03 -5.12 5.86
N TRP A 107 9.72 -5.45 7.10
CA TRP A 107 10.17 -6.67 7.75
C TRP A 107 9.02 -7.35 8.47
N GLU A 108 8.68 -8.56 8.04
CA GLU A 108 7.77 -9.46 8.76
C GLU A 108 8.57 -10.29 9.76
N PHE A 109 8.62 -9.85 11.02
CA PHE A 109 9.42 -10.54 12.05
C PHE A 109 8.65 -11.64 12.79
N HIS A 110 7.33 -11.71 12.65
CA HIS A 110 6.51 -12.79 13.18
C HIS A 110 5.36 -13.15 12.24
N LYS A 111 5.31 -14.40 11.79
CA LYS A 111 4.20 -14.95 10.99
C LYS A 111 3.13 -15.55 11.90
N GLU A 112 1.87 -15.24 11.63
CA GLU A 112 0.78 -15.90 12.32
C GLU A 112 0.74 -17.39 11.95
N SER A 113 0.78 -18.27 12.92
CA SER A 113 0.58 -19.71 12.74
C SER A 113 -0.86 -20.11 13.03
N SER A 114 -1.33 -21.19 12.39
CA SER A 114 -2.68 -21.70 12.60
C SER A 114 -2.92 -22.02 14.09
N GLY A 115 -4.00 -21.46 14.64
CA GLY A 115 -4.35 -21.61 16.05
C GLY A 115 -3.55 -20.74 17.04
N SER A 116 -2.58 -19.95 16.55
CA SER A 116 -1.84 -19.01 17.39
C SER A 116 -2.74 -17.91 17.94
N ARG A 117 -2.47 -17.50 19.18
CA ARG A 117 -3.07 -16.26 19.73
C ARG A 117 -2.29 -15.01 19.30
N LEU A 118 -1.01 -15.16 18.93
CA LEU A 118 -0.19 -14.06 18.48
C LEU A 118 -0.55 -13.71 17.02
N PRO A 119 -0.71 -12.43 16.68
CA PRO A 119 -0.93 -11.97 15.31
C PRO A 119 0.36 -12.10 14.48
N ALA A 120 0.26 -11.98 13.16
CA ALA A 120 1.42 -11.64 12.35
C ALA A 120 1.87 -10.22 12.70
N LEU A 121 3.18 -9.99 12.75
CA LEU A 121 3.78 -8.70 13.14
C LEU A 121 4.86 -8.30 12.16
N GLY A 122 4.86 -7.03 11.81
CA GLY A 122 5.85 -6.42 10.94
C GLY A 122 6.18 -4.99 11.37
N ALA A 123 7.19 -4.45 10.72
CA ALA A 123 7.57 -3.05 10.81
C ALA A 123 8.06 -2.57 9.44
N SER A 124 7.86 -1.30 9.15
CA SER A 124 8.41 -0.67 7.95
C SER A 124 9.08 0.66 8.29
N LEU A 125 10.12 0.98 7.51
CA LEU A 125 10.77 2.27 7.52
C LEU A 125 10.79 2.80 6.08
N TYR A 126 10.20 3.96 5.87
CA TYR A 126 10.25 4.67 4.59
C TYR A 126 11.00 5.98 4.74
N ILE A 127 11.77 6.31 3.70
CA ILE A 127 12.41 7.60 3.52
C ILE A 127 11.81 8.21 2.27
N GLU A 128 11.16 9.36 2.43
CA GLU A 128 10.65 10.15 1.31
C GLU A 128 11.69 11.19 0.91
N PHE A 129 12.11 11.14 -0.34
CA PHE A 129 13.08 12.06 -0.92
C PHE A 129 12.37 13.22 -1.62
N PRO A 130 12.82 14.46 -1.44
CA PRO A 130 12.17 15.65 -2.02
C PRO A 130 12.45 15.79 -3.51
N THR A 131 11.92 14.89 -4.31
CA THR A 131 12.08 14.85 -5.77
C THR A 131 11.02 15.66 -6.51
N GLY A 132 9.90 15.99 -5.85
CA GLY A 132 8.83 16.80 -6.40
C GLY A 132 9.16 18.29 -6.46
N ASP A 133 8.57 18.99 -7.42
CA ASP A 133 8.75 20.44 -7.56
C ASP A 133 7.89 21.20 -6.53
N THR A 134 8.54 21.74 -5.50
CA THR A 134 7.87 22.49 -4.42
C THR A 134 7.19 23.77 -4.92
N ARG A 135 7.69 24.39 -5.99
CA ARG A 135 7.08 25.62 -6.57
C ARG A 135 5.74 25.31 -7.20
N GLN A 136 5.56 24.08 -7.65
CA GLN A 136 4.32 23.57 -8.22
C GLN A 136 3.48 22.77 -7.21
N GLN A 137 3.88 22.76 -5.92
CA GLN A 137 3.20 22.01 -4.85
C GLN A 137 3.18 20.48 -5.07
N LEU A 138 4.19 19.94 -5.78
CA LEU A 138 4.29 18.52 -6.09
C LEU A 138 5.14 17.75 -5.06
N GLY A 139 5.73 18.43 -4.10
CA GLY A 139 6.51 17.86 -3.01
C GLY A 139 6.75 18.85 -1.88
N SER A 140 7.21 18.33 -0.74
CA SER A 140 7.48 19.11 0.47
C SER A 140 8.80 19.89 0.40
N GLY A 141 9.77 19.44 -0.41
CA GLY A 141 11.15 19.92 -0.44
C GLY A 141 11.97 19.47 0.75
N LEU A 142 11.46 18.58 1.59
CA LEU A 142 12.11 18.03 2.78
C LEU A 142 12.15 16.50 2.70
N THR A 143 13.23 15.91 3.21
CA THR A 143 13.30 14.46 3.39
C THR A 143 12.48 14.07 4.60
N ASP A 144 11.52 13.17 4.44
CA ASP A 144 10.65 12.70 5.51
C ASP A 144 11.00 11.26 5.88
N TYR A 145 10.71 10.88 7.13
CA TYR A 145 11.02 9.55 7.67
C TYR A 145 9.78 8.98 8.34
N TRP A 146 9.34 7.83 7.87
CA TRP A 146 8.16 7.17 8.41
C TRP A 146 8.50 5.79 8.95
N LEU A 147 8.34 5.61 10.26
CA LEU A 147 8.41 4.33 10.95
C LEU A 147 7.00 3.83 11.23
N ASN A 148 6.73 2.58 10.92
CA ASN A 148 5.41 1.98 11.10
C ASN A 148 5.52 0.60 11.75
N LEU A 149 4.66 0.31 12.73
CA LEU A 149 4.45 -1.00 13.33
C LEU A 149 3.12 -1.56 12.82
N ILE A 150 3.13 -2.82 12.43
CA ILE A 150 2.04 -3.47 11.71
C ILE A 150 1.68 -4.76 12.43
N GLY A 151 0.39 -4.97 12.66
CA GLY A 151 -0.12 -6.22 13.21
C GLY A 151 -1.35 -6.69 12.46
N GLN A 152 -1.42 -7.99 12.12
CA GLN A 152 -2.59 -8.57 11.47
C GLN A 152 -3.02 -9.84 12.19
N LYS A 153 -4.32 -9.96 12.46
CA LYS A 153 -4.93 -11.13 13.09
C LYS A 153 -6.01 -11.73 12.23
N SER A 154 -5.88 -13.02 11.95
CA SER A 154 -6.96 -13.82 11.36
C SER A 154 -8.04 -14.08 12.40
N LEU A 155 -9.19 -13.44 12.25
CA LEU A 155 -10.37 -13.65 13.10
C LEU A 155 -11.13 -14.92 12.70
N SER A 156 -11.03 -15.30 11.44
CA SER A 156 -11.54 -16.55 10.88
C SER A 156 -10.72 -16.91 9.64
N ALA A 157 -11.04 -18.05 9.00
CA ALA A 157 -10.40 -18.45 7.73
C ALA A 157 -10.63 -17.44 6.58
N LYS A 158 -11.60 -16.51 6.73
CA LYS A 158 -11.98 -15.54 5.69
C LYS A 158 -11.93 -14.10 6.16
N THR A 159 -11.64 -13.83 7.42
CA THR A 159 -11.72 -12.47 7.98
C THR A 159 -10.42 -12.10 8.65
N ARG A 160 -9.84 -10.98 8.27
CA ARG A 160 -8.59 -10.45 8.81
C ARG A 160 -8.81 -9.05 9.36
N LEU A 161 -8.22 -8.80 10.52
CA LEU A 161 -8.14 -7.47 11.15
C LEU A 161 -6.69 -7.04 11.13
N THR A 162 -6.42 -5.86 10.57
CA THR A 162 -5.07 -5.28 10.52
C THR A 162 -5.06 -3.95 11.25
N ALA A 163 -3.99 -3.68 11.97
CA ALA A 163 -3.78 -2.44 12.70
C ALA A 163 -2.36 -1.92 12.47
N ASN A 164 -2.23 -0.61 12.27
CA ASN A 164 -0.96 0.08 12.13
C ASN A 164 -0.81 1.19 13.15
N LEU A 165 0.41 1.39 13.63
CA LEU A 165 0.81 2.53 14.44
C LEU A 165 2.07 3.13 13.83
N GLY A 166 2.01 4.37 13.42
CA GLY A 166 3.09 5.05 12.71
C GLY A 166 3.59 6.30 13.40
N TYR A 167 4.85 6.62 13.13
CA TYR A 167 5.48 7.87 13.47
C TYR A 167 6.17 8.43 12.24
N LEU A 168 5.80 9.65 11.85
CA LEU A 168 6.31 10.34 10.70
C LEU A 168 6.99 11.64 11.17
N PHE A 169 8.27 11.81 10.83
CA PHE A 169 8.97 13.07 10.94
C PHE A 169 8.91 13.75 9.57
N ALA A 170 7.99 14.69 9.43
CA ALA A 170 7.51 15.14 8.14
C ALA A 170 7.63 16.64 7.89
N GLY A 171 7.76 16.98 6.62
CA GLY A 171 7.53 18.32 6.08
C GLY A 171 6.07 18.55 5.67
N ASN A 172 5.31 17.48 5.47
CA ASN A 172 3.87 17.55 5.26
C ASN A 172 3.21 16.28 5.85
N THR A 173 1.90 16.25 5.87
CA THR A 173 1.16 15.04 6.27
C THR A 173 1.00 14.15 5.04
N SER A 174 1.67 13.01 5.04
CA SER A 174 1.74 12.13 3.89
C SER A 174 0.56 11.17 3.83
N THR A 175 -0.48 11.51 3.14
CA THR A 175 -1.49 10.53 2.75
C THR A 175 -2.16 10.91 1.44
N GLY A 176 -1.36 11.14 0.43
CA GLY A 176 -1.88 11.47 -0.88
C GLY A 176 -2.28 12.94 -1.07
N VAL A 177 -2.53 13.68 0.01
CA VAL A 177 -2.82 15.12 -0.08
C VAL A 177 -1.52 15.89 0.17
N VAL A 178 -1.04 16.58 -0.85
CA VAL A 178 0.20 17.37 -0.76
C VAL A 178 -0.01 18.58 0.16
N GLY A 179 0.93 18.80 1.07
CA GLY A 179 0.88 19.93 2.00
C GLY A 179 1.04 21.26 1.29
N ILE A 180 0.34 22.28 1.80
CA ILE A 180 0.40 23.65 1.25
C ILE A 180 1.65 24.38 1.75
N GLN A 181 2.22 23.94 2.87
CA GLN A 181 3.34 24.60 3.53
C GLN A 181 4.47 23.59 3.76
N THR A 182 5.70 24.05 3.51
CA THR A 182 6.92 23.29 3.81
C THR A 182 7.34 23.56 5.24
N THR A 183 6.90 22.75 6.18
CA THR A 183 7.28 22.83 7.58
C THR A 183 7.59 21.45 8.14
N ARG A 184 8.49 21.39 9.12
CA ARG A 184 8.92 20.15 9.75
C ARG A 184 8.12 19.92 11.04
N GLY A 185 7.67 18.69 11.26
CA GLY A 185 6.97 18.34 12.49
C GLY A 185 6.87 16.84 12.71
N HIS A 186 6.21 16.47 13.79
CA HIS A 186 5.99 15.09 14.21
C HIS A 186 4.52 14.74 13.97
N VAL A 187 4.29 13.64 13.26
CA VAL A 187 2.94 13.12 13.01
C VAL A 187 2.87 11.69 13.55
N TYR A 188 1.86 11.42 14.34
CA TYR A 188 1.52 10.08 14.83
C TYR A 188 0.34 9.57 14.04
N THR A 189 0.46 8.41 13.42
CA THR A 189 -0.59 7.83 12.60
C THR A 189 -1.11 6.54 13.19
N ALA A 190 -2.36 6.23 12.93
CA ALA A 190 -2.97 4.95 13.28
C ALA A 190 -3.99 4.55 12.23
N GLY A 191 -4.03 3.26 11.92
CA GLY A 191 -4.97 2.67 10.97
C GLY A 191 -5.55 1.37 11.51
N LEU A 192 -6.77 1.08 11.13
CA LEU A 192 -7.46 -0.18 11.42
C LEU A 192 -8.28 -0.58 10.20
N SER A 193 -8.03 -1.77 9.65
CA SER A 193 -8.80 -2.32 8.54
C SER A 193 -9.35 -3.70 8.86
N LEU A 194 -10.56 -3.97 8.36
CA LEU A 194 -11.22 -5.27 8.45
C LEU A 194 -11.54 -5.75 7.05
N LEU A 195 -11.04 -6.93 6.70
CA LEU A 195 -11.17 -7.56 5.39
C LEU A 195 -11.92 -8.87 5.49
N HIS A 196 -12.76 -9.15 4.49
CA HIS A 196 -13.50 -10.41 4.38
C HIS A 196 -13.44 -10.97 2.96
N ASP A 197 -13.06 -12.25 2.84
CA ASP A 197 -13.04 -12.99 1.59
C ASP A 197 -14.44 -13.55 1.28
N PHE A 198 -15.22 -12.81 0.49
CA PHE A 198 -16.56 -13.23 0.09
C PHE A 198 -16.54 -14.43 -0.83
N THR A 199 -15.57 -14.46 -1.73
CA THR A 199 -15.30 -15.59 -2.62
C THR A 199 -13.81 -15.87 -2.69
N SER A 200 -13.37 -16.88 -3.43
CA SER A 200 -11.94 -17.11 -3.71
C SER A 200 -11.29 -16.02 -4.57
N ARG A 201 -12.07 -15.09 -5.10
CA ARG A 201 -11.59 -14.01 -5.99
C ARG A 201 -11.96 -12.62 -5.51
N LEU A 202 -12.91 -12.48 -4.60
CA LEU A 202 -13.42 -11.18 -4.14
C LEU A 202 -13.20 -11.03 -2.66
N THR A 203 -12.37 -10.08 -2.28
CA THR A 203 -12.17 -9.59 -0.92
C THR A 203 -12.73 -8.17 -0.83
N LEU A 204 -13.56 -7.90 0.16
CA LEU A 204 -14.05 -6.56 0.47
C LEU A 204 -13.74 -6.22 1.91
N GLY A 205 -13.66 -4.92 2.18
CA GLY A 205 -13.39 -4.47 3.52
C GLY A 205 -13.61 -2.97 3.71
N GLY A 206 -13.24 -2.55 4.89
CA GLY A 206 -13.25 -1.14 5.27
C GLY A 206 -12.10 -0.80 6.19
N GLU A 207 -11.73 0.46 6.15
CA GLU A 207 -10.64 1.04 6.93
C GLU A 207 -11.09 2.32 7.59
N ILE A 208 -10.54 2.57 8.77
CA ILE A 208 -10.41 3.90 9.35
C ILE A 208 -8.91 4.19 9.52
N TYR A 209 -8.49 5.37 9.07
CA TYR A 209 -7.11 5.81 9.15
C TYR A 209 -7.06 7.27 9.62
N GLY A 210 -6.06 7.60 10.42
CA GLY A 210 -5.91 8.95 10.92
C GLY A 210 -4.49 9.27 11.37
N GLY A 211 -4.25 10.57 11.56
CA GLY A 211 -3.00 11.09 12.07
C GLY A 211 -3.20 12.35 12.91
N TYR A 212 -2.30 12.54 13.83
CA TYR A 212 -2.23 13.74 14.67
C TYR A 212 -0.85 14.37 14.52
N ALA A 213 -0.82 15.62 14.07
CA ALA A 213 0.41 16.42 13.98
C ALA A 213 0.53 17.35 15.19
N ASN A 214 1.71 17.39 15.81
CA ASN A 214 1.96 18.25 16.97
C ASN A 214 2.39 19.68 16.61
N ASN A 215 2.59 19.95 15.31
CA ASN A 215 2.95 21.30 14.82
C ASN A 215 1.71 21.96 14.20
N GLY A 216 1.43 23.19 14.61
CA GLY A 216 0.29 23.97 14.13
C GLY A 216 0.31 24.33 12.66
N ASP A 217 1.50 24.36 12.05
CA ASP A 217 1.69 24.71 10.65
C ASP A 217 1.57 23.49 9.72
N LEU A 218 1.68 22.27 10.25
CA LEU A 218 1.28 21.07 9.55
C LEU A 218 -0.25 20.94 9.58
N ALA A 219 -0.82 20.26 8.62
CA ALA A 219 -2.23 19.88 8.64
C ALA A 219 -2.49 19.01 9.88
N ARG A 220 -3.02 19.62 10.92
CA ARG A 220 -2.99 19.17 12.32
C ARG A 220 -3.55 17.79 12.56
N THR A 221 -4.56 17.42 11.79
CA THR A 221 -5.27 16.17 12.03
C THR A 221 -5.74 15.61 10.70
N GLN A 222 -5.61 14.31 10.60
CA GLN A 222 -6.14 13.52 9.52
C GLN A 222 -7.12 12.50 10.10
N PHE A 223 -8.23 12.31 9.43
CA PHE A 223 -9.15 11.20 9.69
C PHE A 223 -9.91 10.89 8.43
N GLN A 224 -9.85 9.65 8.01
CA GLN A 224 -10.57 9.17 6.83
C GLN A 224 -11.07 7.75 7.03
N ALA A 225 -12.13 7.41 6.33
CA ALA A 225 -12.64 6.06 6.20
C ALA A 225 -12.66 5.68 4.73
N MET A 226 -12.33 4.43 4.43
CA MET A 226 -12.37 3.85 3.09
C MET A 226 -13.22 2.57 3.11
N LEU A 227 -14.00 2.37 2.06
CA LEU A 227 -14.64 1.10 1.73
C LEU A 227 -14.12 0.67 0.37
N GLY A 228 -13.67 -0.57 0.27
CA GLY A 228 -13.07 -1.04 -0.96
C GLY A 228 -12.77 -2.52 -0.93
N GLY A 229 -11.94 -2.95 -1.84
CA GLY A 229 -11.52 -4.34 -1.90
C GLY A 229 -10.72 -4.64 -3.15
N GLN A 230 -10.55 -5.94 -3.34
CA GLN A 230 -9.73 -6.51 -4.38
C GLN A 230 -10.50 -7.60 -5.13
N TYR A 231 -10.34 -7.63 -6.44
CA TYR A 231 -10.82 -8.72 -7.28
C TYR A 231 -9.65 -9.41 -7.99
N GLN A 232 -9.42 -10.69 -7.68
CA GLN A 232 -8.40 -11.51 -8.32
C GLN A 232 -8.80 -11.86 -9.75
N LEU A 233 -8.16 -11.24 -10.74
CA LEU A 233 -8.41 -11.47 -12.15
C LEU A 233 -7.84 -12.82 -12.59
N ARG A 234 -6.61 -13.11 -12.19
CA ARG A 234 -5.88 -14.38 -12.38
C ARG A 234 -4.78 -14.49 -11.34
N ASN A 235 -4.12 -15.65 -11.24
CA ASN A 235 -2.97 -15.80 -10.34
C ASN A 235 -1.91 -14.73 -10.63
N GLY A 236 -1.50 -14.02 -9.59
CA GLY A 236 -0.52 -12.93 -9.66
C GLY A 236 -1.00 -11.66 -10.36
N LEU A 237 -2.32 -11.47 -10.58
CA LEU A 237 -2.89 -10.22 -11.10
C LEU A 237 -4.22 -9.92 -10.40
N SER A 238 -4.30 -8.80 -9.75
CA SER A 238 -5.52 -8.29 -9.11
C SER A 238 -5.92 -6.91 -9.62
N PHE A 239 -7.18 -6.58 -9.40
CA PHE A 239 -7.76 -5.26 -9.57
C PHE A 239 -8.26 -4.78 -8.22
N ASP A 240 -7.83 -3.59 -7.81
CA ASP A 240 -8.16 -2.97 -6.54
C ASP A 240 -9.06 -1.76 -6.75
N PHE A 241 -9.97 -1.51 -5.82
CA PHE A 241 -10.90 -0.40 -5.90
C PHE A 241 -11.36 0.05 -4.53
N GLY A 242 -11.63 1.35 -4.38
CA GLY A 242 -12.11 1.91 -3.13
C GLY A 242 -12.77 3.26 -3.30
N VAL A 243 -13.57 3.61 -2.32
CA VAL A 243 -14.11 4.95 -2.13
C VAL A 243 -13.77 5.40 -0.72
N LEU A 244 -13.35 6.64 -0.57
CA LEU A 244 -12.93 7.18 0.70
C LEU A 244 -13.57 8.53 0.96
N GLY A 245 -13.63 8.88 2.23
CA GLY A 245 -14.06 10.19 2.66
C GLY A 245 -13.44 10.52 4.01
N GLY A 246 -13.08 11.77 4.17
CA GLY A 246 -12.35 12.19 5.33
C GLY A 246 -12.77 13.54 5.87
N ARG A 247 -12.22 13.85 7.02
CA ARG A 247 -12.40 15.09 7.74
C ARG A 247 -11.03 15.67 8.09
N TYR A 248 -10.94 16.94 8.23
CA TYR A 248 -9.71 17.71 8.46
C TYR A 248 -8.86 17.89 7.19
N ILE A 249 -7.97 18.87 7.26
CA ILE A 249 -7.26 19.38 6.08
C ILE A 249 -6.32 18.35 5.42
N ALA A 250 -5.80 17.41 6.19
CA ALA A 250 -4.91 16.37 5.69
C ALA A 250 -5.62 15.13 5.12
N SER A 251 -6.95 15.16 5.04
CA SER A 251 -7.75 14.11 4.43
C SER A 251 -8.52 14.64 3.24
N PRO A 252 -8.72 13.88 2.18
CA PRO A 252 -9.68 14.25 1.14
C PRO A 252 -11.10 14.31 1.74
N ARG A 253 -11.92 15.20 1.22
CA ARG A 253 -13.33 15.28 1.60
C ARG A 253 -14.10 14.06 1.10
N VAL A 254 -13.80 13.65 -0.14
CA VAL A 254 -14.26 12.42 -0.77
C VAL A 254 -13.29 12.08 -1.88
N GLY A 255 -13.00 10.80 -2.07
CA GLY A 255 -12.13 10.30 -3.12
C GLY A 255 -12.56 8.93 -3.62
N GLY A 256 -11.97 8.53 -4.70
CA GLY A 256 -12.12 7.19 -5.27
C GLY A 256 -10.81 6.70 -5.84
N GLN A 257 -10.53 5.42 -5.61
CA GLN A 257 -9.29 4.77 -6.01
C GLN A 257 -9.58 3.53 -6.85
N ILE A 258 -8.76 3.34 -7.87
CA ILE A 258 -8.67 2.09 -8.63
C ILE A 258 -7.20 1.73 -8.83
N GLY A 259 -6.89 0.44 -8.90
CA GLY A 259 -5.52 -0.03 -9.01
C GLY A 259 -5.39 -1.42 -9.59
N PHE A 260 -4.14 -1.82 -9.79
CA PHE A 260 -3.75 -3.15 -10.19
C PHE A 260 -2.50 -3.56 -9.44
N ALA A 261 -2.45 -4.85 -9.06
CA ALA A 261 -1.24 -5.44 -8.51
C ALA A 261 -0.83 -6.67 -9.32
N VAL A 262 0.48 -6.81 -9.55
CA VAL A 262 1.06 -7.86 -10.39
C VAL A 262 2.27 -8.47 -9.72
N ASP A 263 2.25 -9.80 -9.54
CA ASP A 263 3.41 -10.58 -9.13
C ASP A 263 4.13 -11.16 -10.33
N PHE A 264 5.43 -11.06 -10.35
CA PHE A 264 6.25 -11.67 -11.38
C PHE A 264 7.55 -12.25 -10.82
N PRO A 265 8.10 -13.30 -11.47
CA PRO A 265 9.33 -13.93 -11.02
C PRO A 265 10.54 -13.01 -11.20
N ASP A 266 11.61 -13.28 -10.46
CA ASP A 266 12.88 -12.57 -10.60
C ASP A 266 13.43 -12.72 -12.02
N VAL A 267 13.38 -11.64 -12.79
CA VAL A 267 13.90 -11.59 -14.17
C VAL A 267 15.44 -11.62 -14.24
N PHE A 268 16.10 -11.36 -13.10
CA PHE A 268 17.58 -11.38 -13.02
C PHE A 268 18.14 -12.75 -12.64
N ARG A 269 17.30 -13.69 -12.23
CA ARG A 269 17.71 -15.06 -11.95
C ARG A 269 17.79 -15.82 -13.25
N THR A 270 18.94 -15.77 -13.91
CA THR A 270 19.27 -16.73 -14.99
C THR A 270 19.29 -18.12 -14.36
N THR A 271 18.33 -18.96 -14.70
CA THR A 271 18.41 -20.41 -14.41
C THR A 271 19.73 -20.90 -14.97
N PRO A 272 20.59 -21.60 -14.18
CA PRO A 272 21.69 -22.31 -14.78
C PRO A 272 21.10 -23.23 -15.84
N ARG A 273 21.56 -23.11 -17.08
CA ARG A 273 21.27 -24.12 -18.11
C ARG A 273 22.12 -25.33 -17.74
N ASP A 274 21.48 -26.37 -17.20
CA ASP A 274 22.04 -27.71 -17.10
C ASP A 274 22.31 -28.31 -18.48
#